data_e4aac36f6629df9206fcca29c1320778
#
_entry.id   e4aac36f6629df9206fcca29c1320778
#
_cell.length_a   1.000
_cell.length_b   1.000
_cell.length_c   1.000
_cell.angle_alpha   90.00
_cell.angle_beta   90.00
_cell.angle_gamma   90.00
#
_symmetry.space_group_name_H-M   'P 1'
#
loop_
_entity.id
_entity.type
_entity.pdbx_description
1 polymer ?
#
loop_
_entity_poly.entity_id
_entity_poly.type
_entity_poly.pdbx_seq_one_letter_code
_entity_poly.pdbx_strand_id
1 'polypeptide(L)'
;MWKLTRPDNQHDKLTRDNLLDLQDHHLVRVELVREDQRQVWVLTKRGHSEAKRLLEPKGIRVSALREEKYDPVTGELLGASYDDHSAAVTSTAAELHCAGIGHRLGFATEIPHRLADGYVQRADLVVRAPAAGVPVMLLEIDRRTEDAHDLVTKLRRYWEWGRLLPKDAAKLTVDLVRSRPGAIEDVDHEKRLWRRVYPPTGREGLVPLAFVFADTTEAKVANTVAVLEEAGRRYWAPRRYETYYREAITAKDYSQAVPVVVTTLEQLQQHGADAAVWRRLGRKDEQTLTDALDNPDGDALYRRQYARAEAEDERRRVAERETRRPVCKRCGRKFTDQRWEETTTRTAWKAGDLSACGDCHADDVARKEAAAEAARLQAATPPEPEPEHDQEPGKLRGLFRRRG
;
A
#
# COMPACT_ATOMS: atom_id res chain seq x y z
N MET A 1 -19.49 8.43 -2.20
CA MET A 1 -19.75 7.10 -1.59
C MET A 1 -19.42 5.94 -2.53
N TRP A 2 -19.91 5.87 -3.79
CA TRP A 2 -19.65 4.74 -4.69
C TRP A 2 -18.15 4.52 -4.99
N LYS A 3 -17.37 5.58 -5.18
CA LYS A 3 -15.90 5.47 -5.34
C LYS A 3 -15.21 4.83 -4.13
N LEU A 4 -15.69 5.06 -2.90
CA LEU A 4 -15.17 4.41 -1.69
C LEU A 4 -15.54 2.93 -1.57
N THR A 5 -16.70 2.55 -2.08
CA THR A 5 -17.20 1.17 -1.94
C THR A 5 -16.82 0.28 -3.11
N ARG A 6 -16.71 0.87 -4.31
CA ARG A 6 -16.49 0.18 -5.59
C ARG A 6 -15.67 1.04 -6.54
N PRO A 7 -14.37 1.28 -6.27
CA PRO A 7 -13.52 2.19 -7.05
C PRO A 7 -13.41 1.79 -8.53
N ASP A 8 -13.47 0.49 -8.82
CA ASP A 8 -13.34 -0.04 -10.18
C ASP A 8 -14.61 0.08 -11.03
N ASN A 9 -15.74 0.46 -10.42
CA ASN A 9 -17.00 0.59 -11.14
C ASN A 9 -17.12 1.98 -11.79
N GLN A 10 -17.46 2.02 -13.07
CA GLN A 10 -17.70 3.27 -13.81
C GLN A 10 -18.97 4.00 -13.40
N HIS A 11 -19.94 3.31 -12.76
CA HIS A 11 -21.26 3.83 -12.42
C HIS A 11 -21.64 3.53 -10.97
N ASP A 12 -22.47 4.41 -10.41
CA ASP A 12 -22.97 4.34 -9.04
C ASP A 12 -24.17 3.40 -8.84
N LYS A 13 -24.69 2.79 -9.92
CA LYS A 13 -25.94 2.00 -9.92
C LYS A 13 -26.01 1.00 -8.76
N LEU A 14 -25.01 0.14 -8.63
CA LEU A 14 -24.98 -0.88 -7.57
C LEU A 14 -24.95 -0.28 -6.16
N THR A 15 -24.29 0.87 -5.99
CA THR A 15 -24.27 1.57 -4.70
C THR A 15 -25.63 2.14 -4.38
N ARG A 16 -26.33 2.69 -5.38
CA ARG A 16 -27.70 3.18 -5.23
C ARG A 16 -28.68 2.05 -4.94
N ASP A 17 -28.60 0.94 -5.68
CA ASP A 17 -29.45 -0.23 -5.44
C ASP A 17 -29.27 -0.77 -4.02
N ASN A 18 -28.02 -0.84 -3.51
CA ASN A 18 -27.75 -1.22 -2.13
C ASN A 18 -28.30 -0.21 -1.11
N LEU A 19 -28.25 1.09 -1.40
CA LEU A 19 -28.85 2.10 -0.51
C LEU A 19 -30.37 1.98 -0.44
N LEU A 20 -31.02 1.70 -1.56
CA LEU A 20 -32.48 1.45 -1.62
C LEU A 20 -32.84 0.18 -0.83
N ASP A 21 -32.11 -0.91 -1.00
CA ASP A 21 -32.27 -2.13 -0.21
C ASP A 21 -32.12 -1.89 1.29
N LEU A 22 -31.06 -1.14 1.69
CA LEU A 22 -30.89 -0.75 3.09
C LEU A 22 -32.03 0.16 3.60
N GLN A 23 -32.61 1.00 2.75
CA GLN A 23 -33.77 1.84 3.06
C GLN A 23 -35.01 0.97 3.29
N ASP A 24 -35.29 0.01 2.43
CA ASP A 24 -36.41 -0.92 2.56
C ASP A 24 -36.33 -1.72 3.87
N HIS A 25 -35.11 -1.99 4.33
CA HIS A 25 -34.84 -2.63 5.64
C HIS A 25 -34.79 -1.63 6.81
N HIS A 26 -35.11 -0.35 6.58
CA HIS A 26 -35.08 0.72 7.58
C HIS A 26 -33.73 0.90 8.27
N LEU A 27 -32.63 0.67 7.55
CA LEU A 27 -31.25 0.85 8.08
C LEU A 27 -30.68 2.21 7.69
N VAL A 28 -31.10 2.75 6.56
CA VAL A 28 -30.76 4.11 6.10
C VAL A 28 -32.03 4.83 5.65
N ARG A 29 -31.94 6.14 5.54
CA ARG A 29 -32.97 6.97 4.91
C ARG A 29 -32.35 8.14 4.19
N VAL A 30 -33.09 8.70 3.25
CA VAL A 30 -32.76 9.99 2.62
C VAL A 30 -33.12 11.09 3.62
N GLU A 31 -32.14 11.90 3.98
CA GLU A 31 -32.34 13.06 4.85
C GLU A 31 -32.66 14.32 4.04
N LEU A 32 -31.96 14.48 2.92
CA LEU A 32 -32.08 15.67 2.07
C LEU A 32 -31.87 15.28 0.62
N VAL A 33 -32.65 15.89 -0.27
CA VAL A 33 -32.44 15.91 -1.73
C VAL A 33 -31.98 17.33 -2.09
N ARG A 34 -30.77 17.44 -2.66
CA ARG A 34 -30.19 18.73 -3.06
C ARG A 34 -30.84 19.25 -4.35
N GLU A 35 -30.60 20.53 -4.66
CA GLU A 35 -31.04 21.16 -5.92
C GLU A 35 -30.50 20.42 -7.16
N ASP A 36 -29.29 19.86 -7.08
CA ASP A 36 -28.64 19.06 -8.12
C ASP A 36 -29.11 17.58 -8.15
N GLN A 37 -30.21 17.26 -7.45
CA GLN A 37 -30.80 15.92 -7.32
C GLN A 37 -29.92 14.89 -6.58
N ARG A 38 -28.81 15.27 -6.03
CA ARG A 38 -28.01 14.39 -5.16
C ARG A 38 -28.72 14.16 -3.83
N GLN A 39 -28.72 12.92 -3.37
CA GLN A 39 -29.35 12.51 -2.12
C GLN A 39 -28.31 12.39 -1.01
N VAL A 40 -28.67 12.91 0.16
CA VAL A 40 -27.90 12.73 1.39
C VAL A 40 -28.54 11.59 2.17
N TRP A 41 -27.76 10.56 2.43
CA TRP A 41 -28.19 9.36 3.13
C TRP A 41 -27.62 9.35 4.55
N VAL A 42 -28.44 8.98 5.53
CA VAL A 42 -28.06 8.83 6.92
C VAL A 42 -28.47 7.48 7.48
N LEU A 43 -27.75 7.00 8.48
CA LEU A 43 -28.14 5.82 9.22
C LEU A 43 -29.35 6.15 10.12
N THR A 44 -30.33 5.27 10.16
CA THR A 44 -31.36 5.30 11.19
C THR A 44 -30.79 4.79 12.53
N LYS A 45 -31.52 4.93 13.64
CA LYS A 45 -31.14 4.31 14.93
C LYS A 45 -30.87 2.81 14.78
N ARG A 46 -31.74 2.10 14.03
CA ARG A 46 -31.59 0.68 13.74
C ARG A 46 -30.34 0.43 12.91
N GLY A 47 -30.09 1.24 11.88
CA GLY A 47 -28.89 1.14 11.05
C GLY A 47 -27.61 1.38 11.84
N HIS A 48 -27.63 2.35 12.73
CA HIS A 48 -26.48 2.61 13.61
C HIS A 48 -26.20 1.43 14.55
N SER A 49 -27.24 0.87 15.19
CA SER A 49 -27.11 -0.32 16.05
C SER A 49 -26.56 -1.53 15.28
N GLU A 50 -27.04 -1.73 14.06
CA GLU A 50 -26.56 -2.83 13.20
C GLU A 50 -25.12 -2.61 12.73
N ALA A 51 -24.77 -1.38 12.34
CA ALA A 51 -23.39 -1.03 12.02
C ALA A 51 -22.45 -1.28 13.22
N LYS A 52 -22.89 -0.93 14.43
CA LYS A 52 -22.13 -1.20 15.66
C LYS A 52 -21.88 -2.71 15.83
N ARG A 53 -22.93 -3.52 15.72
CA ARG A 53 -22.83 -4.98 15.82
C ARG A 53 -21.85 -5.59 14.84
N LEU A 54 -21.78 -5.07 13.60
CA LEU A 54 -20.93 -5.59 12.54
C LEU A 54 -19.48 -5.09 12.58
N LEU A 55 -19.24 -3.87 13.07
CA LEU A 55 -17.95 -3.18 12.96
C LEU A 55 -17.10 -3.26 14.22
N GLU A 56 -17.73 -3.21 15.42
CA GLU A 56 -16.99 -3.29 16.70
C GLU A 56 -16.15 -4.58 16.83
N PRO A 57 -16.65 -5.78 16.45
CA PRO A 57 -15.84 -7.01 16.49
C PRO A 57 -14.60 -6.95 15.58
N LYS A 58 -14.61 -6.05 14.59
CA LYS A 58 -13.49 -5.81 13.66
C LYS A 58 -12.56 -4.69 14.15
N GLY A 59 -12.75 -4.20 15.36
CA GLY A 59 -11.97 -3.09 15.93
C GLY A 59 -12.30 -1.71 15.36
N ILE A 60 -13.40 -1.58 14.60
CA ILE A 60 -13.83 -0.33 13.96
C ILE A 60 -14.81 0.38 14.92
N ARG A 61 -14.42 1.56 15.38
CA ARG A 61 -15.27 2.38 16.24
C ARG A 61 -16.39 3.02 15.44
N VAL A 62 -17.63 2.82 15.89
CA VAL A 62 -18.84 3.35 15.24
C VAL A 62 -19.23 4.74 15.78
N SER A 63 -18.53 5.22 16.81
CA SER A 63 -18.79 6.55 17.42
C SER A 63 -18.61 7.73 16.47
N ALA A 64 -17.94 7.54 15.33
CA ALA A 64 -17.82 8.55 14.28
C ALA A 64 -19.00 8.54 13.30
N LEU A 65 -19.87 7.53 13.33
CA LEU A 65 -21.10 7.50 12.52
C LEU A 65 -22.13 8.42 13.15
N ARG A 66 -22.65 9.36 12.36
CA ARG A 66 -23.69 10.28 12.82
C ARG A 66 -24.96 9.51 13.13
N GLU A 67 -25.50 9.72 14.35
CA GLU A 67 -26.82 9.27 14.76
C GLU A 67 -27.87 10.33 14.42
N GLU A 68 -29.08 9.88 14.13
CA GLU A 68 -30.24 10.75 14.09
C GLU A 68 -30.43 11.43 15.44
N LYS A 69 -30.58 12.75 15.44
CA LYS A 69 -30.91 13.53 16.62
C LYS A 69 -32.33 14.05 16.47
N TYR A 70 -33.10 13.89 17.52
CA TYR A 70 -34.46 14.42 17.58
C TYR A 70 -34.51 15.54 18.60
N ASP A 71 -35.30 16.56 18.29
CA ASP A 71 -35.61 17.59 19.26
C ASP A 71 -36.33 16.94 20.48
N PRO A 72 -35.82 17.11 21.70
CA PRO A 72 -36.40 16.46 22.86
C PRO A 72 -37.80 16.99 23.23
N VAL A 73 -38.18 18.17 22.71
CA VAL A 73 -39.46 18.83 23.00
C VAL A 73 -40.48 18.56 21.91
N THR A 74 -40.12 18.74 20.65
CA THR A 74 -41.04 18.60 19.53
C THR A 74 -41.05 17.16 18.94
N GLY A 75 -40.05 16.34 19.24
CA GLY A 75 -39.87 15.02 18.66
C GLY A 75 -39.53 15.07 17.16
N GLU A 76 -39.35 16.27 16.60
CA GLU A 76 -38.92 16.44 15.23
C GLU A 76 -37.47 16.07 15.04
N LEU A 77 -37.16 15.52 13.87
CA LEU A 77 -35.78 15.23 13.51
C LEU A 77 -35.02 16.55 13.43
N LEU A 78 -34.03 16.71 14.29
CA LEU A 78 -33.05 17.77 14.13
C LEU A 78 -32.25 17.44 12.86
N GLY A 79 -32.56 18.14 11.77
CA GLY A 79 -31.83 17.97 10.52
C GLY A 79 -30.33 18.06 10.81
N ALA A 80 -29.62 16.99 10.59
CA ALA A 80 -28.18 17.08 10.48
C ALA A 80 -27.96 17.94 9.26
N SER A 81 -27.55 19.19 9.46
CA SER A 81 -27.22 20.06 8.33
C SER A 81 -26.26 19.28 7.44
N TYR A 82 -26.70 19.01 6.21
CA TYR A 82 -25.77 18.52 5.18
C TYR A 82 -24.62 19.50 5.18
N ASP A 83 -23.52 19.02 5.68
CA ASP A 83 -22.32 19.79 5.72
C ASP A 83 -21.54 19.50 4.42
N ASP A 84 -21.52 20.48 3.54
CA ASP A 84 -20.69 20.41 2.33
C ASP A 84 -19.24 20.12 2.64
N HIS A 85 -18.78 20.51 3.85
CA HIS A 85 -17.47 20.15 4.35
C HIS A 85 -17.33 18.61 4.49
N SER A 86 -18.28 17.95 5.13
CA SER A 86 -18.26 16.48 5.24
C SER A 86 -18.31 15.78 3.89
N ALA A 87 -18.98 16.38 2.89
CA ALA A 87 -18.98 15.88 1.52
C ALA A 87 -17.60 16.03 0.86
N ALA A 88 -16.93 17.16 1.07
CA ALA A 88 -15.58 17.38 0.57
C ALA A 88 -14.57 16.41 1.23
N VAL A 89 -14.67 16.19 2.55
CA VAL A 89 -13.87 15.17 3.29
C VAL A 89 -14.08 13.78 2.69
N THR A 90 -15.35 13.39 2.47
CA THR A 90 -15.68 12.07 1.90
C THR A 90 -15.18 11.95 0.46
N SER A 91 -15.28 13.02 -0.33
CA SER A 91 -14.77 13.03 -1.71
C SER A 91 -13.24 12.92 -1.74
N THR A 92 -12.55 13.64 -0.88
CA THR A 92 -11.09 13.55 -0.74
C THR A 92 -10.66 12.11 -0.37
N ALA A 93 -11.33 11.51 0.61
CA ALA A 93 -11.06 10.11 0.98
C ALA A 93 -11.31 9.14 -0.19
N ALA A 94 -12.34 9.40 -1.01
CA ALA A 94 -12.65 8.58 -2.17
C ALA A 94 -11.56 8.66 -3.24
N GLU A 95 -11.06 9.86 -3.56
CA GLU A 95 -9.98 10.04 -4.54
C GLU A 95 -8.67 9.40 -4.06
N LEU A 96 -8.32 9.55 -2.78
CA LEU A 96 -7.18 8.87 -2.20
C LEU A 96 -7.32 7.34 -2.29
N HIS A 97 -8.51 6.81 -1.99
CA HIS A 97 -8.78 5.37 -2.08
C HIS A 97 -8.68 4.85 -3.51
N CYS A 98 -9.24 5.56 -4.50
CA CYS A 98 -9.14 5.20 -5.91
C CYS A 98 -7.67 5.14 -6.40
N ALA A 99 -6.82 5.99 -5.86
CA ALA A 99 -5.38 6.02 -6.13
C ALA A 99 -4.57 4.98 -5.32
N GLY A 100 -5.23 4.09 -4.57
CA GLY A 100 -4.55 3.11 -3.71
C GLY A 100 -3.91 3.70 -2.44
N ILE A 101 -4.19 4.97 -2.13
CA ILE A 101 -3.70 5.65 -0.94
C ILE A 101 -4.71 5.49 0.19
N GLY A 102 -4.60 4.41 0.93
CA GLY A 102 -5.50 4.06 2.03
C GLY A 102 -6.59 3.08 1.62
N HIS A 103 -7.21 2.49 2.63
CA HIS A 103 -8.31 1.54 2.48
C HIS A 103 -9.60 2.19 2.99
N ARG A 104 -10.74 1.92 2.34
CA ARG A 104 -12.05 2.49 2.68
C ARG A 104 -12.43 2.47 4.18
N LEU A 105 -11.93 1.50 4.93
CA LEU A 105 -12.12 1.39 6.38
C LEU A 105 -10.90 1.90 7.18
N GLY A 106 -9.84 2.36 6.52
CA GLY A 106 -8.62 2.89 7.12
C GLY A 106 -8.61 4.41 7.27
N PHE A 107 -9.61 5.10 6.71
CA PHE A 107 -9.79 6.53 6.92
C PHE A 107 -10.46 6.79 8.26
N ALA A 108 -9.93 7.73 9.02
CA ALA A 108 -10.50 8.15 10.28
C ALA A 108 -10.79 9.66 10.22
N THR A 109 -12.02 10.06 10.53
CA THR A 109 -12.47 11.46 10.50
C THR A 109 -12.53 12.04 11.90
N GLU A 110 -12.42 13.37 12.03
CA GLU A 110 -12.59 14.12 13.28
C GLU A 110 -11.68 13.63 14.42
N ILE A 111 -10.44 13.21 14.09
CA ILE A 111 -9.52 12.65 15.08
C ILE A 111 -8.96 13.75 15.98
N PRO A 112 -9.20 13.67 17.30
CA PRO A 112 -8.76 14.70 18.23
C PRO A 112 -7.28 14.56 18.58
N HIS A 113 -6.56 15.68 18.51
CA HIS A 113 -5.18 15.85 18.92
C HIS A 113 -5.13 16.85 20.08
N ARG A 114 -4.99 16.35 21.31
CA ARG A 114 -5.00 17.19 22.52
C ARG A 114 -3.64 17.84 22.70
N LEU A 115 -3.61 19.17 22.84
CA LEU A 115 -2.43 19.99 23.14
C LEU A 115 -2.15 20.05 24.65
N ALA A 116 -1.01 20.62 25.01
CA ALA A 116 -0.58 20.74 26.42
C ALA A 116 -1.50 21.65 27.26
N ASP A 117 -2.05 22.69 26.65
CA ASP A 117 -3.00 23.62 27.26
C ASP A 117 -4.44 23.05 27.40
N GLY A 118 -4.65 21.81 26.91
CA GLY A 118 -5.96 21.15 26.92
C GLY A 118 -6.79 21.42 25.68
N TYR A 119 -6.39 22.33 24.79
CA TYR A 119 -7.05 22.52 23.51
C TYR A 119 -7.03 21.23 22.67
N VAL A 120 -8.05 21.02 21.87
CA VAL A 120 -8.18 19.84 21.01
C VAL A 120 -8.27 20.28 19.55
N GLN A 121 -7.19 20.09 18.81
CA GLN A 121 -7.21 20.20 17.34
C GLN A 121 -7.77 18.91 16.77
N ARG A 122 -8.75 19.01 15.86
CA ARG A 122 -9.31 17.85 15.15
C ARG A 122 -8.83 17.88 13.72
N ALA A 123 -8.27 16.76 13.25
CA ALA A 123 -8.00 16.58 11.84
C ALA A 123 -9.28 16.12 11.14
N ASP A 124 -9.64 16.77 10.04
CA ASP A 124 -10.81 16.39 9.25
C ASP A 124 -10.71 14.95 8.75
N LEU A 125 -9.49 14.54 8.36
CA LEU A 125 -9.20 13.19 7.89
C LEU A 125 -7.81 12.75 8.32
N VAL A 126 -7.68 11.50 8.74
CA VAL A 126 -6.39 10.83 8.96
C VAL A 126 -6.29 9.63 8.02
N VAL A 127 -5.22 9.60 7.24
CA VAL A 127 -4.91 8.52 6.30
C VAL A 127 -3.78 7.67 6.84
N ARG A 128 -3.92 6.34 6.73
CA ARG A 128 -2.87 5.36 7.04
C ARG A 128 -2.72 4.42 5.84
N ALA A 129 -1.65 4.61 5.08
CA ALA A 129 -1.37 3.86 3.86
C ALA A 129 0.13 3.53 3.74
N PRO A 130 0.69 2.72 4.64
CA PRO A 130 2.12 2.40 4.62
C PRO A 130 2.56 1.72 3.33
N ALA A 131 1.73 0.86 2.74
CA ALA A 131 2.01 0.21 1.47
C ALA A 131 2.11 1.20 0.28
N ALA A 132 1.43 2.35 0.37
CA ALA A 132 1.51 3.44 -0.60
C ALA A 132 2.60 4.47 -0.26
N GLY A 133 3.48 4.20 0.70
CA GLY A 133 4.53 5.14 1.13
C GLY A 133 4.02 6.30 2.00
N VAL A 134 2.79 6.22 2.49
CA VAL A 134 2.14 7.21 3.37
C VAL A 134 1.73 6.53 4.68
N PRO A 135 2.68 6.22 5.59
CA PRO A 135 2.37 5.52 6.85
C PRO A 135 1.30 6.22 7.67
N VAL A 136 1.34 7.55 7.70
CA VAL A 136 0.31 8.42 8.27
C VAL A 136 0.39 9.81 7.64
N MET A 137 -0.77 10.44 7.45
CA MET A 137 -0.92 11.85 7.05
C MET A 137 -2.20 12.41 7.64
N LEU A 138 -2.13 13.62 8.19
CA LEU A 138 -3.28 14.38 8.65
C LEU A 138 -3.76 15.27 7.50
N LEU A 139 -5.06 15.45 7.35
CA LEU A 139 -5.63 16.34 6.33
C LEU A 139 -6.59 17.33 6.97
N GLU A 140 -6.52 18.56 6.48
CA GLU A 140 -7.48 19.63 6.68
C GLU A 140 -8.09 19.97 5.31
N ILE A 141 -9.40 19.99 5.25
CA ILE A 141 -10.15 20.26 4.02
C ILE A 141 -10.79 21.64 4.16
N ASP A 142 -10.28 22.63 3.44
CA ASP A 142 -10.81 23.99 3.46
C ASP A 142 -11.72 24.27 2.26
N ARG A 143 -12.94 24.70 2.55
CA ARG A 143 -13.95 25.11 1.58
C ARG A 143 -14.18 26.63 1.57
N ARG A 144 -13.15 27.42 1.78
CA ARG A 144 -13.19 28.90 1.91
C ARG A 144 -13.89 29.41 3.17
N THR A 145 -14.10 28.57 4.17
CA THR A 145 -14.73 28.96 5.43
C THR A 145 -13.75 29.61 6.39
N GLU A 146 -12.47 29.40 6.16
CA GLU A 146 -11.39 29.89 7.00
C GLU A 146 -10.51 30.90 6.24
N ASP A 147 -9.98 31.86 6.97
CA ASP A 147 -8.95 32.72 6.36
C ASP A 147 -7.57 32.04 6.41
N ALA A 148 -6.61 32.61 5.69
CA ALA A 148 -5.28 32.02 5.61
C ALA A 148 -4.55 32.00 6.97
N HIS A 149 -4.86 32.94 7.87
CA HIS A 149 -4.27 32.98 9.21
C HIS A 149 -4.86 31.93 10.15
N ASP A 150 -6.11 31.53 9.95
CA ASP A 150 -6.71 30.39 10.64
C ASP A 150 -5.97 29.10 10.29
N LEU A 151 -5.64 28.91 9.00
CA LEU A 151 -4.86 27.75 8.55
C LEU A 151 -3.42 27.76 9.11
N VAL A 152 -2.78 28.96 9.20
CA VAL A 152 -1.49 29.11 9.90
C VAL A 152 -1.63 28.71 11.37
N THR A 153 -2.73 29.09 12.01
CA THR A 153 -3.01 28.72 13.40
C THR A 153 -3.21 27.20 13.56
N LYS A 154 -3.93 26.54 12.65
CA LYS A 154 -4.03 25.08 12.60
C LYS A 154 -2.67 24.43 12.43
N LEU A 155 -1.85 24.89 11.47
CA LEU A 155 -0.49 24.41 11.27
C LEU A 155 0.37 24.53 12.54
N ARG A 156 0.28 25.67 13.24
CA ARG A 156 0.95 25.88 14.52
C ARG A 156 0.53 24.84 15.55
N ARG A 157 -0.77 24.56 15.68
CA ARG A 157 -1.31 23.57 16.63
C ARG A 157 -0.83 22.16 16.34
N TYR A 158 -0.78 21.75 15.07
CA TYR A 158 -0.20 20.46 14.68
C TYR A 158 1.29 20.39 14.98
N TRP A 159 2.02 21.49 14.78
CA TRP A 159 3.43 21.58 15.14
C TRP A 159 3.63 21.48 16.65
N GLU A 160 2.84 22.17 17.47
CA GLU A 160 2.86 22.11 18.93
C GLU A 160 2.54 20.69 19.40
N TRP A 161 1.48 20.09 18.88
CA TRP A 161 1.11 18.72 19.20
C TRP A 161 2.20 17.71 18.83
N GLY A 162 2.78 17.82 17.66
CA GLY A 162 3.85 16.95 17.18
C GLY A 162 5.12 16.99 18.03
N ARG A 163 5.31 18.03 18.81
CA ARG A 163 6.44 18.23 19.72
C ARG A 163 6.17 17.75 21.15
N LEU A 164 4.96 17.36 21.47
CA LEU A 164 4.63 16.90 22.82
C LEU A 164 5.45 15.67 23.20
N LEU A 165 5.91 15.68 24.45
CA LEU A 165 6.57 14.53 25.06
C LEU A 165 5.58 13.82 25.99
N PRO A 166 5.64 12.49 26.09
CA PRO A 166 4.85 11.76 27.06
C PRO A 166 5.36 12.03 28.49
N LYS A 167 4.49 11.81 29.47
CA LYS A 167 4.81 12.05 30.91
C LYS A 167 6.03 11.24 31.40
N ASP A 168 6.30 10.10 30.79
CA ASP A 168 7.41 9.20 31.10
C ASP A 168 8.65 9.39 30.19
N ALA A 169 8.77 10.54 29.54
CA ALA A 169 9.86 10.84 28.59
C ALA A 169 11.27 10.67 29.19
N ALA A 170 11.45 11.03 30.47
CA ALA A 170 12.73 10.87 31.15
C ALA A 170 13.16 9.40 31.28
N LYS A 171 12.21 8.50 31.59
CA LYS A 171 12.47 7.05 31.64
C LYS A 171 12.84 6.50 30.25
N LEU A 172 12.08 6.90 29.22
CA LEU A 172 12.36 6.52 27.84
C LEU A 172 13.76 6.92 27.38
N THR A 173 14.27 8.07 27.85
CA THR A 173 15.64 8.48 27.55
C THR A 173 16.66 7.46 28.04
N VAL A 174 16.49 6.98 29.27
CA VAL A 174 17.40 5.97 29.85
C VAL A 174 17.35 4.66 29.08
N ASP A 175 16.16 4.22 28.69
CA ASP A 175 15.96 2.96 27.95
C ASP A 175 16.52 3.04 26.53
N LEU A 176 16.35 4.17 25.83
CA LEU A 176 16.90 4.39 24.48
C LEU A 176 18.42 4.49 24.49
N VAL A 177 19.00 5.21 25.44
CA VAL A 177 20.47 5.32 25.59
C VAL A 177 21.09 3.96 25.91
N ARG A 178 20.42 3.13 26.71
CA ARG A 178 20.87 1.76 26.99
C ARG A 178 20.82 0.85 25.78
N SER A 179 19.79 0.98 24.95
CA SER A 179 19.62 0.14 23.75
C SER A 179 20.49 0.56 22.58
N ARG A 180 20.88 1.85 22.51
CA ARG A 180 21.68 2.44 21.42
C ARG A 180 22.73 3.39 21.98
N PRO A 181 23.85 2.89 22.52
CA PRO A 181 24.94 3.73 23.01
C PRO A 181 25.50 4.60 21.87
N GLY A 182 25.49 5.93 22.03
CA GLY A 182 25.99 6.89 21.05
C GLY A 182 24.91 7.64 20.23
N ALA A 183 23.63 7.28 20.35
CA ALA A 183 22.53 7.94 19.62
C ALA A 183 21.89 9.09 20.44
N ILE A 184 22.71 9.99 21.00
CA ILE A 184 22.22 11.05 21.92
C ILE A 184 21.40 12.12 21.19
N GLU A 185 21.67 12.38 19.90
CA GLU A 185 21.04 13.49 19.17
C GLU A 185 19.60 13.21 18.69
N ASP A 186 19.21 11.95 18.54
CA ASP A 186 17.89 11.55 18.01
C ASP A 186 16.87 11.17 19.10
N VAL A 187 17.29 11.09 20.35
CA VAL A 187 16.48 10.57 21.47
C VAL A 187 15.21 11.38 21.70
N ASP A 188 15.26 12.71 21.55
CA ASP A 188 14.08 13.56 21.76
C ASP A 188 13.05 13.41 20.63
N HIS A 189 13.48 13.16 19.42
CA HIS A 189 12.57 12.89 18.31
C HIS A 189 11.85 11.54 18.47
N GLU A 190 12.57 10.51 18.91
CA GLU A 190 12.01 9.17 19.13
C GLU A 190 11.01 9.11 20.33
N LYS A 191 11.16 9.99 21.31
CA LYS A 191 10.29 10.04 22.50
C LYS A 191 8.94 10.73 22.28
N ARG A 192 8.72 11.40 21.17
CA ARG A 192 7.52 12.21 20.97
C ARG A 192 6.24 11.40 21.09
N LEU A 193 5.21 12.05 21.68
CA LEU A 193 3.93 11.41 21.96
C LEU A 193 3.25 10.87 20.70
N TRP A 194 3.36 11.58 19.57
CA TRP A 194 2.74 11.16 18.32
C TRP A 194 3.23 9.78 17.83
N ARG A 195 4.47 9.39 18.15
CA ARG A 195 5.04 8.08 17.77
C ARG A 195 4.38 6.91 18.53
N ARG A 196 3.64 7.19 19.60
CA ARG A 196 2.81 6.19 20.29
C ARG A 196 1.42 6.06 19.68
N VAL A 197 0.98 7.09 18.95
CA VAL A 197 -0.35 7.17 18.33
C VAL A 197 -0.32 6.72 16.88
N TYR A 198 0.76 7.06 16.17
CA TYR A 198 0.93 6.80 14.76
C TYR A 198 2.21 6.03 14.44
N PRO A 199 2.23 5.25 13.34
CA PRO A 199 3.43 4.57 12.91
C PRO A 199 4.52 5.57 12.51
N PRO A 200 5.81 5.15 12.55
CA PRO A 200 6.91 5.95 12.03
C PRO A 200 6.68 6.34 10.57
N THR A 201 6.95 7.60 10.24
CA THR A 201 6.76 8.12 8.86
C THR A 201 7.85 7.65 7.89
N GLY A 202 8.96 7.14 8.40
CA GLY A 202 10.15 6.82 7.60
C GLY A 202 10.89 8.06 7.09
N ARG A 203 10.48 9.26 7.55
CA ARG A 203 11.04 10.56 7.17
C ARG A 203 11.42 11.33 8.42
N GLU A 204 12.41 12.19 8.27
CA GLU A 204 12.71 13.20 9.27
C GLU A 204 11.59 14.24 9.31
N GLY A 205 11.17 14.62 10.51
CA GLY A 205 10.09 15.59 10.73
C GLY A 205 8.95 15.09 11.62
N LEU A 206 7.95 15.90 11.74
CA LEU A 206 6.71 15.60 12.46
C LEU A 206 5.72 14.85 11.55
N VAL A 207 4.52 14.59 12.05
CA VAL A 207 3.46 13.97 11.23
C VAL A 207 3.11 14.88 10.05
N PRO A 208 3.09 14.37 8.83
CA PRO A 208 2.74 15.17 7.65
C PRO A 208 1.31 15.72 7.74
N LEU A 209 1.13 16.92 7.21
CA LEU A 209 -0.15 17.63 7.10
C LEU A 209 -0.42 17.97 5.63
N ALA A 210 -1.62 17.66 5.16
CA ALA A 210 -2.10 18.07 3.86
C ALA A 210 -3.24 19.09 4.02
N PHE A 211 -3.19 20.19 3.26
CA PHE A 211 -4.34 21.06 3.05
C PHE A 211 -4.95 20.75 1.68
N VAL A 212 -6.22 20.40 1.67
CA VAL A 212 -7.00 20.14 0.46
C VAL A 212 -8.03 21.25 0.32
N PHE A 213 -7.87 22.08 -0.68
CA PHE A 213 -8.79 23.18 -0.96
C PHE A 213 -9.92 22.69 -1.87
N ALA A 214 -11.16 23.06 -1.56
CA ALA A 214 -12.31 22.70 -2.35
C ALA A 214 -13.18 23.95 -2.63
N ASP A 215 -13.93 23.94 -3.71
CA ASP A 215 -14.84 25.02 -4.11
C ASP A 215 -14.13 26.40 -4.19
N THR A 216 -12.89 26.45 -4.69
CA THR A 216 -12.04 27.64 -4.68
C THR A 216 -11.39 27.91 -6.05
N THR A 217 -10.81 29.07 -6.23
CA THR A 217 -10.08 29.45 -7.44
C THR A 217 -8.57 29.30 -7.22
N GLU A 218 -7.83 29.02 -8.29
CA GLU A 218 -6.36 28.93 -8.24
C GLU A 218 -5.71 30.18 -7.62
N ALA A 219 -6.20 31.38 -7.96
CA ALA A 219 -5.68 32.63 -7.41
C ALA A 219 -5.84 32.70 -5.88
N LYS A 220 -6.98 32.22 -5.35
CA LYS A 220 -7.19 32.18 -3.91
C LYS A 220 -6.32 31.15 -3.23
N VAL A 221 -6.19 29.97 -3.82
CA VAL A 221 -5.28 28.93 -3.35
C VAL A 221 -3.85 29.48 -3.31
N ALA A 222 -3.39 30.10 -4.39
CA ALA A 222 -2.05 30.68 -4.47
C ALA A 222 -1.80 31.72 -3.37
N ASN A 223 -2.78 32.61 -3.12
CA ASN A 223 -2.67 33.61 -2.04
C ASN A 223 -2.64 32.95 -0.65
N THR A 224 -3.50 31.98 -0.40
CA THR A 224 -3.52 31.25 0.89
C THR A 224 -2.21 30.51 1.11
N VAL A 225 -1.69 29.86 0.08
CA VAL A 225 -0.41 29.16 0.16
C VAL A 225 0.74 30.13 0.41
N ALA A 226 0.74 31.32 -0.22
CA ALA A 226 1.76 32.34 0.04
C ALA A 226 1.75 32.78 1.52
N VAL A 227 0.57 32.96 2.12
CA VAL A 227 0.44 33.26 3.56
C VAL A 227 0.93 32.10 4.43
N LEU A 228 0.58 30.85 4.09
CA LEU A 228 1.08 29.65 4.79
C LEU A 228 2.61 29.55 4.70
N GLU A 229 3.19 29.86 3.55
CA GLU A 229 4.64 29.84 3.33
C GLU A 229 5.35 30.91 4.16
N GLU A 230 4.82 32.12 4.20
CA GLU A 230 5.45 33.24 4.90
C GLU A 230 5.18 33.19 6.41
N ALA A 231 3.91 33.27 6.81
CA ALA A 231 3.54 33.32 8.23
C ALA A 231 3.73 31.97 8.94
N GLY A 232 3.60 30.86 8.22
CA GLY A 232 3.78 29.51 8.74
C GLY A 232 5.22 29.00 8.73
N ARG A 233 6.17 29.75 8.16
CA ARG A 233 7.55 29.30 7.89
C ARG A 233 8.24 28.62 9.07
N ARG A 234 8.04 29.13 10.29
CA ARG A 234 8.60 28.57 11.52
C ARG A 234 8.21 27.10 11.75
N TYR A 235 7.06 26.65 11.25
CA TYR A 235 6.46 25.35 11.55
C TYR A 235 6.78 24.29 10.49
N TRP A 236 6.96 24.70 9.22
CA TRP A 236 7.19 23.78 8.12
C TRP A 236 8.63 23.83 7.54
N ALA A 237 9.33 24.96 7.69
CA ALA A 237 10.65 25.11 7.11
C ALA A 237 11.73 24.41 7.96
N PRO A 238 12.77 23.85 7.32
CA PRO A 238 13.90 23.29 8.05
C PRO A 238 14.72 24.36 8.75
N ARG A 239 15.37 23.97 9.82
CA ARG A 239 16.44 24.76 10.41
C ARG A 239 17.68 24.62 9.55
N ARG A 240 18.40 25.71 9.35
CA ARG A 240 19.71 25.71 8.68
C ARG A 240 20.78 25.73 9.72
N TYR A 241 21.80 24.90 9.59
CA TYR A 241 23.01 24.94 10.39
C TYR A 241 24.21 24.70 9.49
N GLU A 242 25.33 25.32 9.85
CA GLU A 242 26.59 25.14 9.16
C GLU A 242 27.34 23.97 9.81
N THR A 243 27.73 23.01 9.01
CA THR A 243 28.63 21.94 9.44
C THR A 243 30.01 22.18 8.84
N TYR A 244 31.04 22.13 9.66
CA TYR A 244 32.42 22.28 9.24
C TYR A 244 33.06 20.90 9.02
N TYR A 245 32.78 20.29 7.87
CA TYR A 245 33.51 19.07 7.47
C TYR A 245 34.26 19.38 6.17
N ARG A 246 35.50 19.94 6.30
CA ARG A 246 36.42 20.37 5.22
C ARG A 246 35.92 21.53 4.33
N GLU A 247 34.63 21.67 4.12
CA GLU A 247 33.99 22.81 3.46
C GLU A 247 32.72 23.17 4.24
N ALA A 248 32.34 24.45 4.27
CA ALA A 248 31.13 24.91 4.93
C ALA A 248 29.92 24.41 4.13
N ILE A 249 29.31 23.33 4.59
CA ILE A 249 28.06 22.78 4.01
C ILE A 249 26.89 23.26 4.85
N THR A 250 25.96 23.98 4.24
CA THR A 250 24.70 24.32 4.89
C THR A 250 23.79 23.09 4.91
N ALA A 251 23.69 22.45 6.06
CA ALA A 251 22.77 21.33 6.26
C ALA A 251 21.38 21.82 6.64
N LYS A 252 20.36 21.04 6.30
CA LYS A 252 18.95 21.30 6.61
C LYS A 252 18.45 20.26 7.61
N ASP A 253 18.00 20.70 8.79
CA ASP A 253 17.38 19.89 9.83
C ASP A 253 15.86 20.01 9.77
N TYR A 254 15.18 18.92 9.42
CA TYR A 254 13.72 18.84 9.36
C TYR A 254 13.11 18.23 10.63
N SER A 255 13.91 17.83 11.63
CA SER A 255 13.44 17.12 12.82
C SER A 255 12.28 17.81 13.56
N GLN A 256 12.22 19.13 13.47
CA GLN A 256 11.19 19.97 14.10
C GLN A 256 10.14 20.49 13.11
N ALA A 257 10.23 20.16 11.84
CA ALA A 257 9.33 20.66 10.82
C ALA A 257 8.13 19.74 10.59
N VAL A 258 6.96 20.33 10.31
CA VAL A 258 5.80 19.62 9.78
C VAL A 258 5.96 19.53 8.27
N PRO A 259 6.03 18.35 7.66
CA PRO A 259 5.93 18.21 6.21
C PRO A 259 4.53 18.65 5.75
N VAL A 260 4.42 19.80 5.07
CA VAL A 260 3.13 20.32 4.61
C VAL A 260 3.03 20.21 3.10
N VAL A 261 1.95 19.59 2.62
CA VAL A 261 1.61 19.49 1.21
C VAL A 261 0.23 20.13 0.95
N VAL A 262 0.05 20.64 -0.24
CA VAL A 262 -1.21 21.30 -0.65
C VAL A 262 -1.67 20.77 -1.99
N THR A 263 -2.99 20.69 -2.17
CA THR A 263 -3.65 20.36 -3.43
C THR A 263 -5.08 20.91 -3.44
N THR A 264 -5.81 20.73 -4.52
CA THR A 264 -7.25 21.00 -4.58
C THR A 264 -8.03 19.71 -4.81
N LEU A 265 -9.28 19.67 -4.33
CA LEU A 265 -10.16 18.53 -4.56
C LEU A 265 -10.43 18.33 -6.06
N GLU A 266 -10.52 19.42 -6.80
CA GLU A 266 -10.72 19.42 -8.25
C GLU A 266 -9.55 18.72 -8.98
N GLN A 267 -8.30 19.02 -8.60
CA GLN A 267 -7.12 18.34 -9.15
C GLN A 267 -7.12 16.84 -8.82
N LEU A 268 -7.45 16.49 -7.57
CA LEU A 268 -7.57 15.07 -7.19
C LEU A 268 -8.63 14.34 -8.02
N GLN A 269 -9.78 15.00 -8.30
CA GLN A 269 -10.86 14.43 -9.08
C GLN A 269 -10.52 14.31 -10.57
N GLN A 270 -9.77 15.25 -11.10
CA GLN A 270 -9.42 15.33 -12.52
C GLN A 270 -8.26 14.41 -12.89
N HIS A 271 -7.24 14.33 -12.05
CA HIS A 271 -5.97 13.66 -12.37
C HIS A 271 -5.68 12.43 -11.52
N GLY A 272 -6.40 12.23 -10.40
CA GLY A 272 -6.11 11.20 -9.41
C GLY A 272 -5.11 11.66 -8.34
N ALA A 273 -5.23 11.08 -7.15
CA ALA A 273 -4.38 11.47 -6.02
C ALA A 273 -2.95 10.91 -6.09
N ASP A 274 -2.68 9.96 -6.97
CA ASP A 274 -1.36 9.39 -7.29
C ASP A 274 -0.59 10.20 -8.34
N ALA A 275 -1.27 11.12 -9.04
CA ALA A 275 -0.66 12.00 -10.02
C ALA A 275 0.21 13.09 -9.36
N ALA A 276 0.97 13.82 -10.18
CA ALA A 276 1.78 14.95 -9.74
C ALA A 276 0.90 16.21 -9.53
N VAL A 277 0.06 16.19 -8.52
CA VAL A 277 -0.90 17.25 -8.16
C VAL A 277 -0.67 17.83 -6.76
N TRP A 278 0.39 17.40 -6.09
CA TRP A 278 0.72 17.81 -4.73
C TRP A 278 1.90 18.76 -4.71
N ARG A 279 1.73 19.93 -4.10
CA ARG A 279 2.79 20.89 -3.92
C ARG A 279 3.28 20.90 -2.47
N ARG A 280 4.57 20.69 -2.24
CA ARG A 280 5.20 20.89 -0.94
C ARG A 280 5.37 22.37 -0.64
N LEU A 281 5.06 22.86 0.57
CA LEU A 281 5.38 24.23 0.96
C LEU A 281 6.88 24.51 0.79
N GLY A 282 7.19 25.66 0.22
CA GLY A 282 8.55 26.06 -0.15
C GLY A 282 9.04 25.49 -1.49
N ARG A 283 8.20 24.75 -2.24
CA ARG A 283 8.45 24.34 -3.63
C ARG A 283 7.39 24.90 -4.57
N LYS A 284 7.76 25.09 -5.82
CA LYS A 284 6.85 25.61 -6.86
C LYS A 284 6.25 24.51 -7.71
N ASP A 285 6.96 23.40 -7.86
CA ASP A 285 6.61 22.25 -8.69
C ASP A 285 5.58 21.36 -8.01
N GLU A 286 4.65 20.86 -8.79
CA GLU A 286 3.74 19.78 -8.40
C GLU A 286 4.44 18.43 -8.50
N GLN A 287 4.16 17.54 -7.58
CA GLN A 287 4.83 16.25 -7.41
C GLN A 287 3.81 15.18 -7.07
N THR A 288 4.20 13.90 -7.18
CA THR A 288 3.42 12.82 -6.56
C THR A 288 3.37 13.03 -5.05
N LEU A 289 2.33 12.53 -4.39
CA LEU A 289 2.18 12.69 -2.93
C LEU A 289 3.43 12.22 -2.18
N THR A 290 3.97 11.07 -2.55
CA THR A 290 5.15 10.51 -1.89
C THR A 290 6.40 11.38 -2.04
N ASP A 291 6.60 11.98 -3.21
CA ASP A 291 7.73 12.87 -3.45
C ASP A 291 7.55 14.23 -2.77
N ALA A 292 6.30 14.73 -2.74
CA ALA A 292 5.97 15.96 -2.03
C ALA A 292 6.12 15.82 -0.50
N LEU A 293 5.86 14.64 0.06
CA LEU A 293 6.07 14.36 1.48
C LEU A 293 7.54 14.23 1.85
N ASP A 294 8.44 13.96 0.90
CA ASP A 294 9.87 13.84 1.16
C ASP A 294 10.52 15.20 1.36
N ASN A 295 11.44 15.23 2.31
CA ASN A 295 12.18 16.45 2.59
C ASN A 295 13.07 16.81 1.40
N PRO A 296 13.02 18.03 0.88
CA PRO A 296 13.92 18.50 -0.15
C PRO A 296 15.38 18.38 0.33
N ASP A 297 16.25 17.81 -0.50
CA ASP A 297 17.66 17.57 -0.19
C ASP A 297 17.88 16.64 1.03
N GLY A 298 16.87 15.83 1.38
CA GLY A 298 16.95 14.87 2.48
C GLY A 298 17.40 13.48 2.03
N ASP A 299 18.09 12.75 2.91
CA ASP A 299 18.52 11.36 2.68
C ASP A 299 17.35 10.41 2.37
N ALA A 300 16.15 10.71 2.87
CA ALA A 300 14.97 9.90 2.64
C ALA A 300 14.50 9.97 1.18
N LEU A 301 14.56 11.14 0.55
CA LEU A 301 14.25 11.33 -0.87
C LEU A 301 15.25 10.55 -1.73
N TYR A 302 16.55 10.72 -1.45
CA TYR A 302 17.61 10.02 -2.18
C TYR A 302 17.46 8.50 -2.08
N ARG A 303 17.28 7.96 -0.86
CA ARG A 303 17.10 6.51 -0.64
C ARG A 303 15.89 5.98 -1.39
N ARG A 304 14.81 6.75 -1.48
CA ARG A 304 13.59 6.33 -2.17
C ARG A 304 13.75 6.35 -3.69
N GLN A 305 14.41 7.36 -4.23
CA GLN A 305 14.74 7.42 -5.66
C GLN A 305 15.65 6.24 -6.05
N TYR A 306 16.65 5.96 -5.22
CA TYR A 306 17.54 4.82 -5.43
C TYR A 306 16.79 3.48 -5.39
N ALA A 307 15.94 3.27 -4.37
CA ALA A 307 15.14 2.06 -4.25
C ALA A 307 14.14 1.88 -5.42
N ARG A 308 13.58 2.97 -5.95
CA ARG A 308 12.72 2.92 -7.14
C ARG A 308 13.52 2.50 -8.38
N ALA A 309 14.68 3.10 -8.59
CA ALA A 309 15.55 2.76 -9.72
C ALA A 309 16.01 1.29 -9.64
N GLU A 310 16.38 0.82 -8.46
CA GLU A 310 16.77 -0.57 -8.22
C GLU A 310 15.60 -1.54 -8.50
N ALA A 311 14.39 -1.22 -8.03
CA ALA A 311 13.20 -2.03 -8.28
C ALA A 311 12.81 -2.05 -9.77
N GLU A 312 13.01 -0.95 -10.49
CA GLU A 312 12.76 -0.87 -11.92
C GLU A 312 13.79 -1.68 -12.72
N ASP A 313 15.07 -1.59 -12.34
CA ASP A 313 16.14 -2.41 -12.92
C ASP A 313 15.91 -3.90 -12.68
N GLU A 314 15.47 -4.28 -11.48
CA GLU A 314 15.15 -5.67 -11.17
C GLU A 314 13.96 -6.17 -12.00
N ARG A 315 12.89 -5.39 -12.13
CA ARG A 315 11.76 -5.72 -13.02
C ARG A 315 12.22 -5.93 -14.46
N ARG A 316 13.11 -5.05 -14.95
CA ARG A 316 13.69 -5.18 -16.28
C ARG A 316 14.50 -6.46 -16.43
N ARG A 317 15.36 -6.78 -15.46
CA ARG A 317 16.15 -8.04 -15.44
C ARG A 317 15.25 -9.27 -15.41
N VAL A 318 14.19 -9.25 -14.60
CA VAL A 318 13.22 -10.34 -14.53
C VAL A 318 12.50 -10.50 -15.88
N ALA A 319 12.07 -9.41 -16.50
CA ALA A 319 11.42 -9.43 -17.81
C ALA A 319 12.36 -9.95 -18.91
N GLU A 320 13.61 -9.49 -18.93
CA GLU A 320 14.63 -9.97 -19.86
C GLU A 320 14.95 -11.47 -19.65
N ARG A 321 15.08 -11.90 -18.39
CA ARG A 321 15.26 -13.30 -18.05
C ARG A 321 14.08 -14.15 -18.54
N GLU A 322 12.85 -13.67 -18.31
CA GLU A 322 11.63 -14.37 -18.74
C GLU A 322 11.50 -14.45 -20.27
N THR A 323 11.98 -13.43 -21.00
CA THR A 323 12.04 -13.45 -22.48
C THR A 323 13.04 -14.49 -22.99
N ARG A 324 14.15 -14.70 -22.28
CA ARG A 324 15.17 -15.70 -22.62
C ARG A 324 14.86 -17.11 -22.12
N ARG A 325 13.77 -17.28 -21.37
CA ARG A 325 13.41 -18.57 -20.76
C ARG A 325 13.23 -19.64 -21.83
N PRO A 326 13.94 -20.77 -21.73
CA PRO A 326 13.84 -21.85 -22.71
C PRO A 326 12.42 -22.43 -22.76
N VAL A 327 12.05 -22.85 -23.99
CA VAL A 327 10.79 -23.53 -24.25
C VAL A 327 11.08 -24.99 -24.56
N CYS A 328 10.34 -25.89 -23.95
CA CYS A 328 10.46 -27.34 -24.18
C CYS A 328 10.15 -27.68 -25.62
N LYS A 329 11.07 -28.34 -26.33
CA LYS A 329 10.86 -28.77 -27.71
C LYS A 329 9.77 -29.83 -27.88
N ARG A 330 9.39 -30.53 -26.81
CA ARG A 330 8.39 -31.59 -26.86
C ARG A 330 6.96 -31.09 -26.60
N CYS A 331 6.76 -30.30 -25.53
CA CYS A 331 5.42 -29.89 -25.11
C CYS A 331 5.16 -28.39 -25.25
N GLY A 332 6.12 -27.59 -25.68
CA GLY A 332 5.97 -26.14 -25.86
C GLY A 332 5.87 -25.32 -24.58
N ARG A 333 5.94 -25.95 -23.39
CA ARG A 333 5.91 -25.22 -22.12
C ARG A 333 7.26 -24.59 -21.80
N LYS A 334 7.25 -23.42 -21.16
CA LYS A 334 8.46 -22.78 -20.63
C LYS A 334 9.08 -23.61 -19.52
N PHE A 335 10.39 -23.57 -19.39
CA PHE A 335 11.11 -24.24 -18.31
C PHE A 335 10.77 -23.59 -16.97
N THR A 336 10.73 -24.39 -15.89
CA THR A 336 10.76 -23.86 -14.52
C THR A 336 12.15 -23.28 -14.22
N ASP A 337 12.25 -22.40 -13.20
CA ASP A 337 13.54 -21.85 -12.78
C ASP A 337 14.54 -22.93 -12.43
N GLN A 338 14.11 -23.94 -11.68
CA GLN A 338 14.92 -25.10 -11.31
C GLN A 338 15.45 -25.83 -12.56
N ARG A 339 14.57 -26.15 -13.50
CA ARG A 339 14.97 -26.86 -14.72
C ARG A 339 15.92 -26.04 -15.59
N TRP A 340 15.66 -24.75 -15.69
CA TRP A 340 16.55 -23.85 -16.43
C TRP A 340 17.93 -23.79 -15.80
N GLU A 341 18.01 -23.69 -14.48
CA GLU A 341 19.28 -23.71 -13.74
C GLU A 341 20.04 -25.04 -13.94
N GLU A 342 19.35 -26.18 -13.80
CA GLU A 342 19.92 -27.52 -14.04
C GLU A 342 20.54 -27.65 -15.44
N THR A 343 19.90 -27.05 -16.45
CA THR A 343 20.36 -27.13 -17.86
C THR A 343 21.44 -26.12 -18.24
N THR A 344 21.71 -25.12 -17.38
CA THR A 344 22.68 -24.05 -17.67
C THR A 344 23.94 -24.09 -16.79
N THR A 345 23.94 -24.88 -15.72
CA THR A 345 25.08 -25.00 -14.80
C THR A 345 26.23 -25.83 -15.38
N ARG A 346 27.40 -25.78 -14.76
CA ARG A 346 28.55 -26.62 -15.11
C ARG A 346 28.24 -28.12 -15.07
N THR A 347 27.19 -28.53 -14.38
CA THR A 347 26.73 -29.93 -14.27
C THR A 347 25.58 -30.25 -15.21
N ALA A 348 25.30 -29.41 -16.22
CA ALA A 348 24.21 -29.60 -17.18
C ALA A 348 24.23 -30.95 -17.88
N TRP A 349 25.42 -31.55 -18.08
CA TRP A 349 25.56 -32.91 -18.65
C TRP A 349 24.86 -34.00 -17.80
N LYS A 350 24.61 -33.77 -16.50
CA LYS A 350 23.86 -34.66 -15.64
C LYS A 350 22.34 -34.49 -15.77
N ALA A 351 21.91 -33.41 -16.36
CA ALA A 351 20.49 -33.05 -16.46
C ALA A 351 19.74 -33.78 -17.60
N GLY A 352 20.40 -34.68 -18.31
CA GLY A 352 19.82 -35.44 -19.42
C GLY A 352 19.52 -34.60 -20.65
N ASP A 353 18.30 -34.74 -21.22
CA ASP A 353 17.89 -33.93 -22.38
C ASP A 353 17.71 -32.47 -22.01
N LEU A 354 18.65 -31.64 -22.43
CA LEU A 354 18.68 -30.18 -22.16
C LEU A 354 17.55 -29.41 -22.86
N SER A 355 16.86 -30.04 -23.80
CA SER A 355 15.76 -29.44 -24.56
C SER A 355 14.37 -29.75 -23.99
N ALA A 356 14.31 -30.62 -22.98
CA ALA A 356 13.08 -31.08 -22.36
C ALA A 356 12.84 -30.35 -21.01
N CYS A 357 11.58 -29.94 -20.75
CA CYS A 357 11.17 -29.44 -19.44
C CYS A 357 11.24 -30.53 -18.36
N GLY A 358 11.09 -30.13 -17.11
CA GLY A 358 11.17 -31.07 -15.95
C GLY A 358 10.22 -32.27 -16.08
N ASP A 359 8.97 -32.02 -16.44
CA ASP A 359 7.95 -33.06 -16.59
C ASP A 359 8.32 -34.04 -17.73
N CYS A 360 8.66 -33.52 -18.93
CA CYS A 360 9.06 -34.37 -20.06
C CYS A 360 10.35 -35.15 -19.77
N HIS A 361 11.26 -34.60 -18.96
CA HIS A 361 12.46 -35.31 -18.53
C HIS A 361 12.12 -36.42 -17.51
N ALA A 362 11.28 -36.14 -16.55
CA ALA A 362 10.82 -37.15 -15.59
C ALA A 362 10.11 -38.32 -16.27
N ASP A 363 9.27 -38.05 -17.27
CA ASP A 363 8.63 -39.07 -18.08
C ASP A 363 9.64 -39.96 -18.85
N ASP A 364 10.75 -39.36 -19.32
CA ASP A 364 11.80 -40.10 -19.98
C ASP A 364 12.58 -40.98 -19.03
N VAL A 365 12.88 -40.49 -17.84
CA VAL A 365 13.55 -41.29 -16.80
C VAL A 365 12.67 -42.48 -16.40
N ALA A 366 11.40 -42.23 -16.12
CA ALA A 366 10.44 -43.28 -15.76
C ALA A 366 10.30 -44.33 -16.87
N ARG A 367 10.25 -43.93 -18.14
CA ARG A 367 10.21 -44.89 -19.26
C ARG A 367 11.48 -45.73 -19.38
N LYS A 368 12.66 -45.12 -19.19
CA LYS A 368 13.94 -45.85 -19.21
C LYS A 368 14.05 -46.82 -18.04
N GLU A 369 13.60 -46.46 -16.86
CA GLU A 369 13.57 -47.32 -15.68
C GLU A 369 12.61 -48.51 -15.90
N ALA A 370 11.40 -48.26 -16.40
CA ALA A 370 10.45 -49.30 -16.71
C ALA A 370 10.96 -50.28 -17.80
N ALA A 371 11.64 -49.75 -18.86
CA ALA A 371 12.24 -50.56 -19.86
C ALA A 371 13.41 -51.41 -19.32
N ALA A 372 14.24 -50.84 -18.44
CA ALA A 372 15.31 -51.57 -17.80
C ALA A 372 14.81 -52.67 -16.87
N GLU A 373 13.74 -52.41 -16.16
CA GLU A 373 13.07 -53.40 -15.28
C GLU A 373 12.45 -54.54 -16.13
N ALA A 374 11.74 -54.19 -17.22
CA ALA A 374 11.21 -55.20 -18.12
C ALA A 374 12.31 -56.09 -18.76
N ALA A 375 13.44 -55.47 -19.15
CA ALA A 375 14.59 -56.22 -19.67
C ALA A 375 15.22 -57.17 -18.62
N ARG A 376 15.29 -56.73 -17.34
CA ARG A 376 15.75 -57.58 -16.24
C ARG A 376 14.82 -58.75 -15.99
N LEU A 377 13.50 -58.52 -16.03
CA LEU A 377 12.51 -59.59 -15.90
C LEU A 377 12.59 -60.59 -17.01
N GLN A 378 12.75 -60.12 -18.29
CA GLN A 378 12.96 -61.02 -19.43
C GLN A 378 14.25 -61.83 -19.34
N ALA A 379 15.34 -61.20 -18.84
CA ALA A 379 16.61 -61.92 -18.64
C ALA A 379 16.60 -62.92 -17.48
N ALA A 380 15.70 -62.73 -16.53
CA ALA A 380 15.50 -63.62 -15.36
C ALA A 380 14.56 -64.81 -15.65
N THR A 381 13.87 -64.78 -16.79
CA THR A 381 13.02 -65.90 -17.21
C THR A 381 13.90 -67.01 -17.81
N PRO A 382 13.97 -68.21 -17.22
CA PRO A 382 14.75 -69.31 -17.78
C PRO A 382 14.26 -69.63 -19.20
N PRO A 383 15.15 -69.99 -20.15
CA PRO A 383 14.73 -70.41 -21.47
C PRO A 383 13.78 -71.62 -21.36
N GLU A 384 12.67 -71.54 -22.03
CA GLU A 384 11.77 -72.66 -22.20
C GLU A 384 12.56 -73.92 -22.65
N PRO A 385 12.38 -75.07 -22.00
CA PRO A 385 13.06 -76.28 -22.44
C PRO A 385 12.69 -76.58 -23.89
N GLU A 386 13.68 -76.77 -24.72
CA GLU A 386 13.49 -77.17 -26.12
C GLU A 386 12.71 -78.52 -26.12
N PRO A 387 11.71 -78.73 -27.02
CA PRO A 387 10.98 -79.97 -27.10
C PRO A 387 11.93 -81.06 -27.47
N GLU A 388 11.96 -82.11 -26.65
CA GLU A 388 12.70 -83.38 -26.92
C GLU A 388 12.27 -83.91 -28.26
N HIS A 389 13.19 -83.96 -29.21
CA HIS A 389 13.04 -84.68 -30.44
C HIS A 389 13.15 -86.19 -30.16
N ASP A 390 12.04 -86.88 -30.31
CA ASP A 390 11.95 -88.32 -30.37
C ASP A 390 12.98 -88.89 -31.38
N GLN A 391 13.91 -89.67 -30.86
CA GLN A 391 14.84 -90.43 -31.65
C GLN A 391 14.15 -91.76 -32.07
N GLU A 392 13.80 -91.89 -33.32
CA GLU A 392 13.51 -93.17 -33.90
C GLU A 392 14.80 -94.01 -34.12
N PRO A 393 14.79 -95.33 -33.78
CA PRO A 393 15.97 -96.19 -33.95
C PRO A 393 16.04 -96.80 -35.34
N GLY A 394 17.20 -96.80 -35.93
CA GLY A 394 17.50 -97.81 -36.94
C GLY A 394 18.05 -97.37 -38.28
N LYS A 395 19.27 -97.58 -38.52
CA LYS A 395 19.83 -98.71 -39.39
C LYS A 395 21.32 -98.42 -39.68
N LEU A 396 22.09 -99.43 -39.22
CA LEU A 396 23.46 -99.74 -39.72
C LEU A 396 23.56 -99.98 -41.18
N ARG A 397 24.62 -99.43 -41.82
CA ARG A 397 25.42 -99.96 -42.99
C ARG A 397 26.27 -98.78 -43.46
N GLY A 398 27.55 -98.85 -43.52
CA GLY A 398 28.53 -99.82 -43.95
C GLY A 398 29.61 -99.02 -44.66
N LEU A 399 30.80 -99.16 -44.17
CA LEU A 399 32.00 -99.52 -44.86
C LEU A 399 32.51 -98.71 -46.08
N PHE A 400 33.73 -98.39 -45.93
CA PHE A 400 34.81 -98.24 -46.91
C PHE A 400 35.23 -96.88 -47.44
N ARG A 401 36.39 -96.55 -47.04
CA ARG A 401 37.70 -96.43 -47.81
C ARG A 401 37.95 -95.20 -48.63
N ARG A 402 38.96 -94.65 -48.26
CA ARG A 402 40.26 -94.36 -48.89
C ARG A 402 40.50 -92.92 -49.35
N ARG A 403 41.55 -92.42 -48.83
CA ARG A 403 42.75 -91.78 -49.45
C ARG A 403 42.51 -90.63 -50.46
N GLY A 404 43.26 -89.61 -50.18
CA GLY A 404 43.75 -88.53 -51.08
C GLY A 404 44.11 -87.32 -50.22
#